data_0091b4895871c8b06995fc4794c559df
#
_entry.id   0091b4895871c8b06995fc4794c559df
#
_cell.length_a   1.000
_cell.length_b   1.000
_cell.length_c   1.000
_cell.angle_alpha   90.00
_cell.angle_beta   90.00
_cell.angle_gamma   90.00
#
_symmetry.space_group_name_H-M   'P 1'
#
loop_
_entity.id
_entity.type
_entity.pdbx_description
1 polymer ?
#
loop_
_entity_poly.entity_id
_entity_poly.type
_entity_poly.pdbx_seq_one_letter_code
_entity_poly.pdbx_strand_id
1 'polypeptide(L)'
;MTCRLMLTLLGLFSIVTVPAAEQAVRNVPRISIDEVKALMAKQQVLLIDVRDPQSFAAGHMPGAINVPFDHIPDHVDAWKAEKRLLVTYCA
;
A
#
# COMPACT_ATOMS: atom_id res chain seq x y z
N MET A 1 24.42 33.22 29.63
CA MET A 1 25.41 32.17 29.55
C MET A 1 24.75 30.85 29.16
N THR A 2 23.90 30.39 30.02
CA THR A 2 23.21 29.12 29.79
C THR A 2 22.32 29.11 28.57
N CYS A 3 21.74 30.25 28.23
CA CYS A 3 20.89 30.36 27.06
C CYS A 3 21.59 30.04 25.76
N ARG A 4 22.83 30.41 25.68
CA ARG A 4 23.59 30.14 24.47
C ARG A 4 23.84 28.67 24.27
N LEU A 5 24.05 27.95 25.35
CA LEU A 5 24.22 26.51 25.27
C LEU A 5 22.95 25.83 24.76
N MET A 6 21.80 26.30 25.24
CA MET A 6 20.53 25.75 24.79
C MET A 6 20.31 26.01 23.31
N LEU A 7 20.63 27.19 22.83
CA LEU A 7 20.51 27.47 21.40
C LEU A 7 21.37 26.54 20.56
N THR A 8 22.59 26.26 21.06
CA THR A 8 23.48 25.36 20.37
C THR A 8 22.90 23.98 20.29
N LEU A 9 22.29 23.50 21.35
CA LEU A 9 21.62 22.19 21.35
C LEU A 9 20.48 22.15 20.37
N LEU A 10 19.68 23.21 20.32
CA LEU A 10 18.62 23.30 19.35
C LEU A 10 19.13 23.28 17.91
N GLY A 11 20.27 23.92 17.68
CA GLY A 11 20.89 23.89 16.37
C GLY A 11 21.37 22.52 15.94
N LEU A 12 21.68 21.66 16.90
CA LEU A 12 22.09 20.30 16.60
C LEU A 12 20.92 19.38 16.33
N PHE A 13 19.71 19.78 16.69
CA PHE A 13 18.53 18.98 16.45
C PHE A 13 18.18 19.03 14.98
N SER A 14 18.60 18.02 14.27
CA SER A 14 18.29 17.88 12.84
C SER A 14 16.88 17.37 12.68
N ILE A 15 16.06 18.13 11.98
CA ILE A 15 14.76 17.66 11.57
C ILE A 15 14.97 16.89 10.29
N VAL A 16 14.77 15.59 10.36
CA VAL A 16 14.81 14.75 9.17
C VAL A 16 13.45 14.80 8.53
N THR A 17 13.38 15.41 7.36
CA THR A 17 12.14 15.45 6.59
C THR A 17 12.12 14.25 5.65
N VAL A 18 11.02 13.52 5.68
CA VAL A 18 10.81 12.39 4.78
C VAL A 18 10.14 12.90 3.52
N PRO A 19 10.62 12.52 2.31
CA PRO A 19 9.97 12.92 1.06
C PRO A 19 8.49 12.54 1.05
N ALA A 20 7.68 13.34 0.38
CA ALA A 20 6.24 13.12 0.32
C ALA A 20 5.88 11.74 -0.23
N ALA A 21 6.65 11.23 -1.19
CA ALA A 21 6.43 9.90 -1.77
C ALA A 21 6.60 8.80 -0.72
N GLU A 22 7.62 8.89 0.14
CA GLU A 22 7.82 7.91 1.20
C GLU A 22 6.75 7.99 2.27
N GLN A 23 6.28 9.19 2.59
CA GLN A 23 5.18 9.37 3.52
C GLN A 23 3.89 8.77 2.97
N ALA A 24 3.63 8.96 1.69
CA ALA A 24 2.46 8.38 1.03
C ALA A 24 2.48 6.86 1.12
N VAL A 25 3.63 6.23 0.89
CA VAL A 25 3.77 4.77 1.01
C VAL A 25 3.54 4.30 2.43
N ARG A 26 4.07 5.04 3.43
CA ARG A 26 3.90 4.68 4.84
C ARG A 26 2.46 4.82 5.30
N ASN A 27 1.72 5.73 4.69
CA ASN A 27 0.35 6.05 5.09
C ASN A 27 -0.70 5.31 4.25
N VAL A 28 -0.29 4.35 3.44
CA VAL A 28 -1.23 3.54 2.67
C VAL A 28 -2.15 2.77 3.63
N PRO A 29 -3.46 2.87 3.46
CA PRO A 29 -4.40 2.12 4.29
C PRO A 29 -4.18 0.62 4.14
N ARG A 30 -4.37 -0.09 5.24
CA ARG A 30 -4.26 -1.55 5.27
C ARG A 30 -5.57 -2.13 5.75
N ILE A 31 -5.83 -3.36 5.33
CA ILE A 31 -7.05 -4.07 5.68
C ILE A 31 -6.65 -5.46 6.19
N SER A 32 -7.37 -5.97 7.17
CA SER A 32 -7.12 -7.31 7.72
C SER A 32 -7.62 -8.39 6.77
N ILE A 33 -7.06 -9.58 6.89
CA ILE A 33 -7.50 -10.73 6.12
C ILE A 33 -8.96 -11.07 6.41
N ASP A 34 -9.37 -10.97 7.67
CA ASP A 34 -10.76 -11.25 8.05
C ASP A 34 -11.74 -10.28 7.41
N GLU A 35 -11.38 -9.00 7.35
CA GLU A 35 -12.20 -8.00 6.66
C GLU A 35 -12.28 -8.27 5.16
N VAL A 36 -11.16 -8.64 4.54
CA VAL A 36 -11.13 -8.98 3.13
C VAL A 36 -12.06 -10.16 2.86
N LYS A 37 -11.98 -11.21 3.69
CA LYS A 37 -12.85 -12.38 3.54
C LYS A 37 -14.32 -12.01 3.65
N ALA A 38 -14.68 -11.14 4.57
CA ALA A 38 -16.05 -10.68 4.74
C ALA A 38 -16.54 -9.92 3.50
N LEU A 39 -15.70 -9.05 2.95
CA LEU A 39 -16.03 -8.30 1.75
C LEU A 39 -16.11 -9.19 0.51
N MET A 40 -15.26 -10.21 0.42
CA MET A 40 -15.30 -11.18 -0.68
C MET A 40 -16.59 -11.96 -0.66
N ALA A 41 -17.08 -12.35 0.50
CA ALA A 41 -18.35 -13.06 0.64
C ALA A 41 -19.53 -12.23 0.13
N LYS A 42 -19.40 -10.90 0.19
CA LYS A 42 -20.43 -9.96 -0.31
C LYS A 42 -20.13 -9.47 -1.72
N GLN A 43 -19.08 -9.94 -2.35
CA GLN A 43 -18.63 -9.48 -3.67
C GLN A 43 -18.37 -7.97 -3.71
N GLN A 44 -17.81 -7.43 -2.64
CA GLN A 44 -17.53 -6.00 -2.49
C GLN A 44 -16.05 -5.65 -2.58
N VAL A 45 -15.20 -6.60 -2.90
CA VAL A 45 -13.76 -6.39 -3.04
C VAL A 45 -13.24 -7.02 -4.31
N LEU A 46 -12.34 -6.32 -4.98
CA LEU A 46 -11.52 -6.89 -6.05
C LEU A 46 -10.14 -7.12 -5.46
N LEU A 47 -9.78 -8.38 -5.31
CA LEU A 47 -8.50 -8.79 -4.72
C LEU A 47 -7.47 -8.98 -5.82
N ILE A 48 -6.36 -8.29 -5.71
CA ILE A 48 -5.33 -8.23 -6.75
C ILE A 48 -4.01 -8.71 -6.19
N ASP A 49 -3.49 -9.79 -6.78
CA ASP A 49 -2.16 -10.28 -6.50
C ASP A 49 -1.18 -9.57 -7.42
N VAL A 50 -0.26 -8.80 -6.84
CA VAL A 50 0.69 -8.00 -7.61
C VAL A 50 2.03 -8.70 -7.81
N ARG A 51 2.11 -9.99 -7.43
CA ARG A 51 3.31 -10.79 -7.65
C ARG A 51 3.43 -11.18 -9.12
N ASP A 52 4.55 -11.79 -9.49
CA ASP A 52 4.73 -12.28 -10.84
C ASP A 52 3.76 -13.42 -11.18
N PRO A 53 3.51 -13.69 -12.48
CA PRO A 53 2.56 -14.72 -12.88
C PRO A 53 2.92 -16.12 -12.40
N GLN A 54 4.20 -16.41 -12.26
CA GLN A 54 4.67 -17.72 -11.80
C GLN A 54 4.29 -17.95 -10.34
N SER A 55 4.51 -16.95 -9.49
CA SER A 55 4.13 -17.01 -8.08
C SER A 55 2.63 -17.14 -7.93
N PHE A 56 1.87 -16.40 -8.72
CA PHE A 56 0.41 -16.49 -8.71
C PHE A 56 -0.05 -17.90 -9.09
N ALA A 57 0.52 -18.48 -10.13
CA ALA A 57 0.17 -19.84 -10.59
C ALA A 57 0.52 -20.91 -9.55
N ALA A 58 1.61 -20.72 -8.81
CA ALA A 58 2.03 -21.66 -7.78
C ALA A 58 1.09 -21.68 -6.57
N GLY A 59 0.36 -20.58 -6.34
CA GLY A 59 -0.61 -20.48 -5.26
C GLY A 59 -0.97 -19.03 -5.01
N HIS A 60 -2.25 -18.77 -4.84
CA HIS A 60 -2.75 -17.42 -4.57
C HIS A 60 -4.04 -17.49 -3.77
N MET A 61 -4.46 -16.35 -3.25
CA MET A 61 -5.71 -16.28 -2.50
C MET A 61 -6.89 -16.56 -3.42
N PRO A 62 -7.85 -17.39 -3.00
CA PRO A 62 -9.03 -17.69 -3.82
C PRO A 62 -9.75 -16.42 -4.23
N GLY A 63 -10.12 -16.34 -5.52
CA GLY A 63 -10.83 -15.18 -6.07
C GLY A 63 -9.94 -14.01 -6.47
N ALA A 64 -8.64 -14.07 -6.22
CA ALA A 64 -7.72 -13.01 -6.63
C ALA A 64 -7.46 -13.06 -8.13
N ILE A 65 -7.27 -11.88 -8.71
CA ILE A 65 -6.73 -11.76 -10.06
C ILE A 65 -5.24 -11.40 -9.97
N ASN A 66 -4.49 -11.73 -11.01
CA ASN A 66 -3.07 -11.41 -11.07
C ASN A 66 -2.84 -10.19 -11.95
N VAL A 67 -2.34 -9.13 -11.37
CA VAL A 67 -1.84 -7.97 -12.10
C VAL A 67 -0.45 -7.68 -11.54
N PRO A 68 0.62 -8.15 -12.21
CA PRO A 68 1.97 -7.90 -11.75
C PRO A 68 2.22 -6.42 -11.52
N PHE A 69 3.05 -6.11 -10.54
CA PHE A 69 3.28 -4.75 -10.08
C PHE A 69 3.60 -3.77 -11.21
N ASP A 70 4.41 -4.18 -12.17
CA ASP A 70 4.82 -3.35 -13.31
C ASP A 70 3.70 -3.15 -14.34
N HIS A 71 2.62 -3.92 -14.27
CA HIS A 71 1.45 -3.77 -15.15
C HIS A 71 0.30 -3.00 -14.50
N ILE A 72 0.44 -2.59 -13.26
CA ILE A 72 -0.60 -1.82 -12.57
C ILE A 72 -0.99 -0.55 -13.35
N PRO A 73 -0.04 0.23 -13.90
CA PRO A 73 -0.41 1.43 -14.64
C PRO A 73 -1.40 1.20 -15.80
N ASP A 74 -1.35 0.03 -16.42
CA ASP A 74 -2.24 -0.32 -17.52
C ASP A 74 -3.70 -0.50 -17.09
N HIS A 75 -3.93 -0.72 -15.80
CA HIS A 75 -5.26 -0.98 -15.25
C HIS A 75 -5.88 0.20 -14.53
N VAL A 76 -5.11 1.27 -14.30
CA VAL A 76 -5.56 2.38 -13.45
C VAL A 76 -6.86 3.00 -13.96
N ASP A 77 -6.98 3.22 -15.26
CA ASP A 77 -8.17 3.85 -15.82
C ASP A 77 -9.42 2.98 -15.65
N ALA A 78 -9.29 1.68 -15.88
CA ALA A 78 -10.38 0.74 -15.67
C ALA A 78 -10.78 0.69 -14.19
N TRP A 79 -9.81 0.74 -13.30
CA TRP A 79 -10.07 0.67 -11.86
C TRP A 79 -10.71 1.93 -11.29
N LYS A 80 -10.55 3.07 -11.95
CA LYS A 80 -11.26 4.29 -11.55
C LYS A 80 -12.78 4.13 -11.63
N ALA A 81 -13.25 3.29 -12.52
CA ALA A 81 -14.68 2.99 -12.69
C ALA A 81 -15.14 1.82 -11.83
N GLU A 82 -14.22 1.13 -11.15
CA GLU A 82 -14.55 -0.03 -10.33
C GLU A 82 -15.24 0.40 -9.04
N LYS A 83 -16.39 -0.20 -8.76
CA LYS A 83 -17.19 0.13 -7.58
C LYS A 83 -16.76 -0.64 -6.34
N ARG A 84 -16.11 -1.78 -6.52
CA ARG A 84 -15.63 -2.59 -5.41
C ARG A 84 -14.37 -1.99 -4.81
N LEU A 85 -14.11 -2.30 -3.56
CA LEU A 85 -12.85 -1.92 -2.94
C LEU A 85 -11.70 -2.67 -3.62
N LEU A 86 -10.68 -1.95 -4.01
CA LEU A 86 -9.48 -2.56 -4.60
C LEU A 86 -8.50 -2.88 -3.47
N VAL A 87 -8.12 -4.14 -3.37
CA VAL A 87 -7.14 -4.59 -2.36
C VAL A 87 -6.03 -5.32 -3.08
N THR A 88 -4.81 -4.83 -2.91
CA THR A 88 -3.61 -5.46 -3.46
C THR A 88 -2.88 -6.23 -2.37
N TYR A 89 -2.24 -7.32 -2.73
CA TYR A 89 -1.37 -8.04 -1.82
C TYR A 89 -0.14 -8.59 -2.52
N CYS A 90 0.91 -8.78 -1.75
CA CYS A 90 2.12 -9.48 -2.15
C CYS A 90 2.59 -10.34 -0.97
N ALA A 91 3.43 -11.27 -1.24
CA ALA A 91 3.95 -12.13 -0.17
C ALA A 91 5.41 -11.79 0.13
#